data_7f984ed85ac5106eee77b4b0b65e15ca
#
_entry.id   7f984ed85ac5106eee77b4b0b65e15ca
#
_cell.length_a   1.000
_cell.length_b   1.000
_cell.length_c   1.000
_cell.angle_alpha   90.00
_cell.angle_beta   90.00
_cell.angle_gamma   90.00
#
_symmetry.space_group_name_H-M   'P 1'
#
loop_
_entity.id
_entity.type
_entity.pdbx_description
1 polymer ?
#
loop_
_entity_poly.entity_id
_entity_poly.type
_entity_poly.pdbx_seq_one_letter_code
_entity_poly.pdbx_strand_id
1 'polypeptide(L)'
;KTGGNNQFSKKNISMFEERRHLLGNFSFSRKSDFLCEIIGGKKVKPHSRPYMAYLSIRREGRNVHCGGFLVAKNFVLTAAHCNGDKITVYLGAHNIKQQEQSQQKISVCRRIPHPQYNRKTHNNDIMLLQLGRKAKLNKQVRLIRLPPAHRRVRPGTVCSVAGWGRTSALRKRRPSVLREVDLKVMDDETCLNYPGGIYRKYNSCTMMCVGDPKEKKSSFKGDSGGPLVCGKTAQGVVSWGPVNGRPPRVYVRVSTFIPWIRRTMRRLQS
;
A
#
# COMPACT_ATOMS: atom_id res chain seq x y z
N LYS A 1 -74.29 35.65 23.61
CA LYS A 1 -74.33 34.25 24.04
C LYS A 1 -72.88 33.75 24.09
N THR A 2 -72.46 33.61 25.33
CA THR A 2 -71.59 32.64 25.96
C THR A 2 -70.14 32.61 25.40
N GLY A 3 -69.10 33.00 26.05
CA GLY A 3 -68.75 32.76 27.45
C GLY A 3 -67.72 31.62 27.51
N GLY A 4 -66.50 31.90 27.85
CA GLY A 4 -65.53 30.85 28.04
C GLY A 4 -64.12 31.40 28.37
N ASN A 5 -63.95 31.78 29.62
CA ASN A 5 -62.66 32.04 30.25
C ASN A 5 -61.77 30.79 30.17
N ASN A 6 -60.53 30.99 29.85
CA ASN A 6 -59.51 30.02 30.21
C ASN A 6 -58.30 30.71 30.85
N GLN A 7 -58.33 30.70 32.18
CA GLN A 7 -57.18 30.76 33.03
C GLN A 7 -56.32 29.51 32.83
N PHE A 8 -55.15 29.64 32.28
CA PHE A 8 -54.06 28.68 32.45
C PHE A 8 -52.86 29.33 33.13
N SER A 9 -52.83 29.01 34.29
CA SER A 9 -51.90 28.88 35.38
C SER A 9 -50.42 29.16 35.07
N LYS A 10 -49.91 30.22 35.73
CA LYS A 10 -48.49 30.52 35.98
C LYS A 10 -47.89 29.49 36.96
N LYS A 11 -47.57 28.27 36.54
CA LYS A 11 -46.90 27.27 37.41
C LYS A 11 -45.84 26.44 36.74
N ASN A 12 -45.25 26.80 35.60
CA ASN A 12 -44.20 26.02 34.96
C ASN A 12 -42.90 26.79 34.64
N ILE A 13 -42.57 27.82 35.40
CA ILE A 13 -41.31 28.58 35.18
C ILE A 13 -40.28 28.32 36.29
N SER A 14 -40.57 27.53 37.32
CA SER A 14 -39.59 27.30 38.41
C SER A 14 -38.83 25.97 38.35
N MET A 15 -39.04 25.17 37.33
CA MET A 15 -38.40 23.84 37.20
C MET A 15 -37.29 23.78 36.17
N PHE A 16 -36.90 24.91 35.59
CA PHE A 16 -35.83 25.03 34.60
C PHE A 16 -34.53 25.69 35.11
N GLU A 17 -34.54 26.24 36.33
CA GLU A 17 -33.35 26.92 36.87
C GLU A 17 -32.50 26.09 37.82
N GLU A 18 -32.96 24.93 38.30
CA GLU A 18 -32.22 24.09 39.27
C GLU A 18 -31.37 22.99 38.63
N ARG A 19 -31.23 22.91 37.30
CA ARG A 19 -30.36 21.95 36.60
C ARG A 19 -29.10 22.57 36.00
N ARG A 20 -28.71 23.77 36.38
CA ARG A 20 -27.48 24.40 35.84
C ARG A 20 -26.23 24.22 36.72
N HIS A 21 -26.29 23.57 37.85
CA HIS A 21 -25.14 23.44 38.76
C HIS A 21 -24.56 22.02 38.91
N LEU A 22 -24.93 21.07 38.06
CA LEU A 22 -24.39 19.71 38.10
C LEU A 22 -23.84 19.19 36.77
N LEU A 23 -23.36 20.09 35.89
CA LEU A 23 -22.50 19.69 34.77
C LEU A 23 -21.06 20.06 35.14
N GLY A 24 -20.46 19.18 35.96
CA GLY A 24 -19.04 19.15 36.18
C GLY A 24 -18.28 19.15 34.83
N ASN A 25 -17.17 19.86 34.84
CA ASN A 25 -16.21 19.96 33.76
C ASN A 25 -15.87 18.61 33.13
N PHE A 26 -16.67 18.13 32.17
CA PHE A 26 -16.22 17.11 31.23
C PHE A 26 -15.26 17.81 30.26
N SER A 27 -13.99 17.80 30.65
CA SER A 27 -12.90 17.96 29.72
C SER A 27 -13.10 16.94 28.58
N PHE A 28 -13.60 17.41 27.45
CA PHE A 28 -13.52 16.65 26.20
C PHE A 28 -12.03 16.54 25.87
N SER A 29 -11.39 15.54 26.44
CA SER A 29 -10.14 15.03 25.92
C SER A 29 -10.41 14.74 24.45
N ARG A 30 -9.86 15.57 23.55
CA ARG A 30 -9.79 15.26 22.14
C ARG A 30 -9.12 13.90 22.03
N LYS A 31 -9.92 12.84 21.91
CA LYS A 31 -9.44 11.57 21.40
C LYS A 31 -8.80 11.93 20.07
N SER A 32 -7.47 11.90 20.05
CA SER A 32 -6.68 12.01 18.84
C SER A 32 -7.31 11.08 17.80
N ASP A 33 -7.86 11.67 16.75
CA ASP A 33 -8.27 10.95 15.56
C ASP A 33 -7.10 10.08 15.13
N PHE A 34 -7.20 8.79 15.42
CA PHE A 34 -6.34 7.78 14.82
C PHE A 34 -6.63 7.79 13.32
N LEU A 35 -5.93 8.68 12.62
CA LEU A 35 -5.90 8.73 11.17
C LEU A 35 -5.27 7.43 10.68
N CYS A 36 -6.11 6.47 10.35
CA CYS A 36 -5.72 5.22 9.69
C CYS A 36 -5.17 5.54 8.29
N GLU A 37 -3.89 5.32 8.09
CA GLU A 37 -3.15 5.66 6.86
C GLU A 37 -2.24 4.49 6.46
N ILE A 38 -2.18 4.09 5.24
CA ILE A 38 -2.17 2.74 4.67
C ILE A 38 -3.21 2.04 5.51
N ILE A 39 -4.31 1.62 5.06
CA ILE A 39 -5.45 1.28 5.93
C ILE A 39 -4.94 0.55 7.19
N GLY A 40 -4.98 1.23 8.36
CA GLY A 40 -4.43 0.71 9.62
C GLY A 40 -2.91 0.83 9.83
N GLY A 41 -2.19 1.58 8.98
CA GLY A 41 -0.73 1.73 9.08
C GLY A 41 -0.25 2.96 9.86
N LYS A 42 1.06 3.06 10.05
CA LYS A 42 1.76 4.16 10.74
C LYS A 42 2.84 4.79 9.85
N LYS A 43 3.26 6.01 10.17
CA LYS A 43 4.44 6.62 9.52
C LYS A 43 5.69 5.77 9.84
N VAL A 44 6.52 5.51 8.83
CA VAL A 44 7.81 4.86 9.07
C VAL A 44 8.82 5.86 9.62
N LYS A 45 9.80 5.35 10.37
CA LYS A 45 11.00 6.15 10.69
C LYS A 45 11.69 6.54 9.37
N PRO A 46 12.07 7.84 9.18
CA PRO A 46 12.73 8.28 7.95
C PRO A 46 13.87 7.35 7.53
N HIS A 47 13.88 6.98 6.24
CA HIS A 47 14.88 6.12 5.61
C HIS A 47 15.05 4.71 6.22
N SER A 48 14.12 4.23 7.06
CA SER A 48 14.16 2.87 7.62
C SER A 48 13.82 1.77 6.60
N ARG A 49 13.33 2.16 5.43
CA ARG A 49 13.03 1.28 4.28
C ARG A 49 13.83 1.73 3.04
N PRO A 50 15.19 1.63 3.06
CA PRO A 50 16.06 2.28 2.06
C PRO A 50 15.99 1.65 0.65
N TYR A 51 15.29 0.53 0.51
CA TYR A 51 15.03 -0.14 -0.77
C TYR A 51 13.80 0.40 -1.50
N MET A 52 12.97 1.21 -0.84
CA MET A 52 11.73 1.71 -1.43
C MET A 52 11.98 2.65 -2.60
N ALA A 53 11.21 2.46 -3.65
CA ALA A 53 11.19 3.30 -4.82
C ALA A 53 9.77 3.88 -5.01
N TYR A 54 9.68 5.20 -5.17
CA TYR A 54 8.46 5.86 -5.63
C TYR A 54 8.52 6.00 -7.14
N LEU A 55 7.47 5.56 -7.84
CA LEU A 55 7.38 5.59 -9.29
C LEU A 55 6.38 6.67 -9.71
N SER A 56 6.87 7.69 -10.42
CA SER A 56 6.03 8.66 -11.13
C SER A 56 5.88 8.19 -12.58
N ILE A 57 4.65 7.92 -12.97
CA ILE A 57 4.34 7.25 -14.24
C ILE A 57 3.42 8.16 -15.05
N ARG A 58 3.81 8.49 -16.29
CA ARG A 58 2.94 9.11 -17.28
C ARG A 58 2.28 8.01 -18.10
N ARG A 59 0.95 8.04 -18.18
CA ARG A 59 0.15 7.10 -18.94
C ARG A 59 -1.01 7.84 -19.60
N GLU A 60 -1.06 7.82 -20.93
CA GLU A 60 -2.14 8.47 -21.71
C GLU A 60 -2.40 9.90 -21.20
N GLY A 61 -1.35 10.70 -21.09
CA GLY A 61 -1.42 12.09 -20.64
C GLY A 61 -1.67 12.29 -19.14
N ARG A 62 -1.93 11.24 -18.36
CA ARG A 62 -2.22 11.31 -16.91
C ARG A 62 -1.02 10.90 -16.08
N ASN A 63 -0.88 11.52 -14.90
CA ASN A 63 0.12 11.12 -13.93
C ASN A 63 -0.46 10.11 -12.94
N VAL A 64 0.09 8.92 -12.91
CA VAL A 64 -0.22 7.86 -11.96
C VAL A 64 1.03 7.48 -11.16
N HIS A 65 0.85 6.81 -10.02
CA HIS A 65 1.93 6.49 -9.11
C HIS A 65 1.83 5.04 -8.68
N CYS A 66 2.99 4.43 -8.54
CA CYS A 66 3.19 3.10 -7.98
C CYS A 66 4.35 3.11 -6.99
N GLY A 67 4.48 2.03 -6.23
CA GLY A 67 5.67 1.66 -5.51
C GLY A 67 6.56 0.74 -6.34
N GLY A 68 7.76 0.53 -5.85
CA GLY A 68 8.72 -0.44 -6.33
C GLY A 68 9.83 -0.61 -5.30
N PHE A 69 10.81 -1.42 -5.61
CA PHE A 69 11.95 -1.64 -4.72
C PHE A 69 13.23 -2.00 -5.48
N LEU A 70 14.35 -1.54 -4.95
CA LEU A 70 15.65 -1.66 -5.58
C LEU A 70 16.24 -3.07 -5.35
N VAL A 71 16.42 -3.83 -6.43
CA VAL A 71 16.95 -5.22 -6.39
C VAL A 71 18.36 -5.37 -6.91
N ALA A 72 18.84 -4.39 -7.71
CA ALA A 72 20.21 -4.22 -8.13
C ALA A 72 20.51 -2.73 -8.32
N LYS A 73 21.78 -2.33 -8.44
CA LYS A 73 22.16 -0.89 -8.60
C LYS A 73 21.43 -0.21 -9.76
N ASN A 74 21.04 -0.96 -10.79
CA ASN A 74 20.37 -0.45 -11.99
C ASN A 74 19.02 -1.11 -12.28
N PHE A 75 18.42 -1.87 -11.30
CA PHE A 75 17.11 -2.49 -11.47
C PHE A 75 16.18 -2.25 -10.29
N VAL A 76 14.96 -1.84 -10.61
CA VAL A 76 13.81 -1.77 -9.69
C VAL A 76 12.79 -2.83 -10.10
N LEU A 77 12.27 -3.57 -9.12
CA LEU A 77 11.15 -4.50 -9.31
C LEU A 77 9.85 -3.81 -8.92
N THR A 78 8.79 -4.04 -9.71
CA THR A 78 7.45 -3.47 -9.51
C THR A 78 6.39 -4.37 -10.16
N ALA A 79 5.13 -3.96 -10.14
CA ALA A 79 4.04 -4.65 -10.83
C ALA A 79 3.97 -4.27 -12.32
N ALA A 80 3.58 -5.23 -13.18
CA ALA A 80 3.46 -4.99 -14.62
C ALA A 80 2.31 -4.02 -14.96
N HIS A 81 1.25 -4.00 -14.15
CA HIS A 81 0.16 -3.02 -14.34
C HIS A 81 0.60 -1.57 -14.02
N CYS A 82 1.77 -1.36 -13.43
CA CYS A 82 2.41 -0.06 -13.24
C CYS A 82 3.15 0.46 -14.49
N ASN A 83 3.05 -0.23 -15.62
CA ASN A 83 3.64 0.23 -16.87
C ASN A 83 2.96 1.53 -17.38
N GLY A 84 3.68 2.31 -18.17
CA GLY A 84 3.21 3.58 -18.74
C GLY A 84 4.19 4.10 -19.80
N ASP A 85 3.93 5.29 -20.35
CA ASP A 85 4.72 5.86 -21.44
C ASP A 85 6.10 6.32 -20.99
N LYS A 86 6.15 6.94 -19.81
CA LYS A 86 7.38 7.40 -19.15
C LYS A 86 7.33 7.10 -17.66
N ILE A 87 8.41 6.55 -17.13
CA ILE A 87 8.55 6.25 -15.70
C ILE A 87 9.80 6.93 -15.15
N THR A 88 9.61 7.66 -14.05
CA THR A 88 10.71 8.23 -13.25
C THR A 88 10.69 7.59 -11.88
N VAL A 89 11.85 7.11 -11.44
CA VAL A 89 12.07 6.47 -10.15
C VAL A 89 12.69 7.48 -9.19
N TYR A 90 12.14 7.56 -7.97
CA TYR A 90 12.70 8.31 -6.86
C TYR A 90 13.13 7.32 -5.78
N LEU A 91 14.44 7.26 -5.52
CA LEU A 91 15.04 6.46 -4.45
C LEU A 91 15.44 7.37 -3.30
N GLY A 92 15.51 6.83 -2.06
CA GLY A 92 15.91 7.60 -0.88
C GLY A 92 14.86 8.64 -0.43
N ALA A 93 13.62 8.57 -0.92
CA ALA A 93 12.55 9.46 -0.54
C ALA A 93 11.85 9.00 0.75
N HIS A 94 11.53 9.96 1.62
CA HIS A 94 10.62 9.79 2.76
C HIS A 94 9.35 10.61 2.53
N ASN A 95 9.50 11.89 2.25
CA ASN A 95 8.40 12.78 1.89
C ASN A 95 8.47 13.14 0.40
N ILE A 96 7.59 12.56 -0.42
CA ILE A 96 7.59 12.77 -1.89
C ILE A 96 7.19 14.17 -2.34
N LYS A 97 6.73 15.04 -1.43
CA LYS A 97 6.42 16.44 -1.73
C LYS A 97 7.60 17.37 -1.44
N GLN A 98 8.63 16.87 -0.75
CA GLN A 98 9.83 17.63 -0.42
C GLN A 98 10.97 17.17 -1.32
N GLN A 99 11.84 18.11 -1.70
CA GLN A 99 13.07 17.81 -2.39
C GLN A 99 14.16 17.50 -1.35
N GLU A 100 14.18 16.25 -0.85
CA GLU A 100 15.12 15.80 0.14
C GLU A 100 16.49 15.57 -0.52
N GLN A 101 17.59 15.93 0.15
CA GLN A 101 18.98 15.71 -0.33
C GLN A 101 19.29 14.23 -0.56
N SER A 102 18.61 13.33 0.16
CA SER A 102 18.73 11.88 0.02
C SER A 102 18.13 11.33 -1.28
N GLN A 103 17.27 12.11 -1.95
CA GLN A 103 16.52 11.64 -3.11
C GLN A 103 17.42 11.52 -4.35
N GLN A 104 17.30 10.40 -5.02
CA GLN A 104 17.86 10.16 -6.34
C GLN A 104 16.73 10.02 -7.36
N LYS A 105 16.54 11.02 -8.20
CA LYS A 105 15.62 10.99 -9.35
C LYS A 105 16.35 10.36 -10.53
N ILE A 106 15.81 9.25 -11.04
CA ILE A 106 16.41 8.47 -12.13
C ILE A 106 15.34 8.10 -13.14
N SER A 107 15.57 8.39 -14.41
CA SER A 107 14.69 7.96 -15.51
C SER A 107 14.87 6.47 -15.77
N VAL A 108 13.79 5.80 -16.16
CA VAL A 108 13.81 4.41 -16.60
C VAL A 108 14.15 4.38 -18.09
N CYS A 109 15.17 3.59 -18.46
CA CYS A 109 15.55 3.39 -19.86
C CYS A 109 14.85 2.20 -20.51
N ARG A 110 14.57 1.12 -19.75
CA ARG A 110 13.83 -0.04 -20.25
C ARG A 110 12.78 -0.49 -19.22
N ARG A 111 11.61 -0.78 -19.72
CA ARG A 111 10.48 -1.35 -18.98
C ARG A 111 10.29 -2.77 -19.48
N ILE A 112 10.45 -3.75 -18.59
CA ILE A 112 10.46 -5.18 -18.94
C ILE A 112 9.36 -5.87 -18.15
N PRO A 113 8.07 -5.82 -18.59
CA PRO A 113 7.02 -6.62 -18.00
C PRO A 113 7.30 -8.10 -18.25
N HIS A 114 6.80 -8.97 -17.37
CA HIS A 114 6.88 -10.40 -17.61
C HIS A 114 6.19 -10.75 -18.94
N PRO A 115 6.79 -11.56 -19.82
CA PRO A 115 6.26 -11.80 -21.17
C PRO A 115 4.86 -12.43 -21.16
N GLN A 116 4.52 -13.18 -20.12
CA GLN A 116 3.20 -13.79 -19.94
C GLN A 116 2.28 -12.96 -19.00
N TYR A 117 2.56 -11.68 -18.80
CA TYR A 117 1.65 -10.82 -18.05
C TYR A 117 0.28 -10.74 -18.73
N ASN A 118 -0.77 -11.03 -17.97
CA ASN A 118 -2.14 -10.94 -18.45
C ASN A 118 -2.90 -9.83 -17.69
N ARG A 119 -3.23 -8.75 -18.41
CA ARG A 119 -3.91 -7.58 -17.84
C ARG A 119 -5.33 -7.90 -17.32
N LYS A 120 -6.03 -8.89 -17.92
CA LYS A 120 -7.41 -9.24 -17.54
C LYS A 120 -7.46 -10.08 -16.26
N THR A 121 -6.45 -10.91 -16.01
CA THR A 121 -6.39 -11.82 -14.86
C THR A 121 -5.40 -11.38 -13.80
N HIS A 122 -4.54 -10.40 -14.09
CA HIS A 122 -3.36 -10.03 -13.30
C HIS A 122 -2.36 -11.18 -13.06
N ASN A 123 -2.43 -12.28 -13.83
CA ASN A 123 -1.41 -13.30 -13.78
C ASN A 123 -0.06 -12.72 -14.25
N ASN A 124 1.01 -13.12 -13.56
CA ASN A 124 2.39 -12.69 -13.83
C ASN A 124 2.55 -11.16 -13.78
N ASP A 125 1.88 -10.50 -12.85
CA ASP A 125 1.85 -9.04 -12.69
C ASP A 125 3.17 -8.52 -12.07
N ILE A 126 4.26 -8.71 -12.78
CA ILE A 126 5.62 -8.35 -12.35
C ILE A 126 6.40 -7.71 -13.50
N MET A 127 7.20 -6.70 -13.19
CA MET A 127 7.98 -5.94 -14.16
C MET A 127 9.33 -5.53 -13.58
N LEU A 128 10.40 -5.65 -14.35
CA LEU A 128 11.69 -5.05 -14.08
C LEU A 128 11.79 -3.69 -14.79
N LEU A 129 12.31 -2.70 -14.08
CA LEU A 129 12.66 -1.41 -14.62
C LEU A 129 14.19 -1.29 -14.62
N GLN A 130 14.80 -1.16 -15.81
CA GLN A 130 16.20 -0.82 -15.93
C GLN A 130 16.35 0.70 -15.81
N LEU A 131 17.16 1.13 -14.87
CA LEU A 131 17.43 2.54 -14.62
C LEU A 131 18.43 3.10 -15.66
N GLY A 132 18.23 4.34 -16.09
CA GLY A 132 19.12 5.01 -17.05
C GLY A 132 20.52 5.28 -16.52
N ARG A 133 20.69 5.24 -15.19
CA ARG A 133 22.00 5.23 -14.50
C ARG A 133 21.94 4.38 -13.24
N LYS A 134 23.10 3.88 -12.79
CA LYS A 134 23.21 3.12 -11.55
C LYS A 134 22.85 4.00 -10.35
N ALA A 135 22.06 3.49 -9.41
CA ALA A 135 21.80 4.13 -8.13
C ALA A 135 23.07 4.19 -7.29
N LYS A 136 23.29 5.32 -6.63
CA LYS A 136 24.36 5.49 -5.63
C LYS A 136 23.88 4.89 -4.31
N LEU A 137 24.51 3.80 -3.86
CA LEU A 137 24.15 3.15 -2.60
C LEU A 137 24.76 3.92 -1.41
N ASN A 138 23.93 4.15 -0.40
CA ASN A 138 24.31 4.82 0.85
C ASN A 138 23.37 4.38 2.00
N LYS A 139 23.33 5.09 3.13
CA LYS A 139 22.43 4.77 4.25
C LYS A 139 20.94 4.86 3.87
N GLN A 140 20.56 5.75 2.95
CA GLN A 140 19.19 6.02 2.52
C GLN A 140 18.75 5.23 1.27
N VAL A 141 19.69 4.63 0.52
CA VAL A 141 19.41 3.86 -0.70
C VAL A 141 20.18 2.55 -0.66
N ARG A 142 19.47 1.44 -0.50
CA ARG A 142 20.03 0.07 -0.40
C ARG A 142 19.23 -0.92 -1.20
N LEU A 143 19.85 -2.04 -1.54
CA LEU A 143 19.17 -3.17 -2.14
C LEU A 143 18.37 -3.96 -1.09
N ILE A 144 17.29 -4.62 -1.52
CA ILE A 144 16.62 -5.63 -0.71
C ILE A 144 16.95 -7.03 -1.23
N ARG A 145 16.99 -8.01 -0.33
CA ARG A 145 17.18 -9.41 -0.68
C ARG A 145 15.94 -9.97 -1.37
N LEU A 146 16.15 -10.80 -2.39
CA LEU A 146 15.12 -11.60 -3.01
C LEU A 146 15.13 -13.03 -2.42
N PRO A 147 13.98 -13.73 -2.41
CA PRO A 147 13.90 -15.09 -1.89
C PRO A 147 14.64 -16.09 -2.79
N PRO A 148 14.97 -17.28 -2.29
CA PRO A 148 15.30 -18.42 -3.12
C PRO A 148 14.14 -18.75 -4.06
N ALA A 149 14.47 -19.30 -5.25
CA ALA A 149 13.46 -19.76 -6.20
C ALA A 149 12.51 -20.78 -5.57
N HIS A 150 11.23 -20.66 -5.88
CA HIS A 150 10.15 -21.58 -5.47
C HIS A 150 9.91 -21.74 -3.96
N ARG A 151 10.64 -21.03 -3.08
CA ARG A 151 10.42 -21.09 -1.65
C ARG A 151 9.15 -20.31 -1.27
N ARG A 152 8.20 -20.99 -0.64
CA ARG A 152 6.94 -20.39 -0.16
C ARG A 152 7.11 -19.80 1.24
N VAL A 153 6.40 -18.70 1.49
CA VAL A 153 6.22 -18.17 2.84
C VAL A 153 5.12 -18.98 3.54
N ARG A 154 5.34 -19.35 4.79
CA ARG A 154 4.34 -20.07 5.59
C ARG A 154 3.14 -19.18 5.90
N PRO A 155 1.89 -19.69 5.79
CA PRO A 155 0.71 -19.00 6.33
C PRO A 155 0.92 -18.61 7.79
N GLY A 156 0.32 -17.49 8.21
CA GLY A 156 0.52 -16.92 9.54
C GLY A 156 1.75 -16.02 9.68
N THR A 157 2.71 -16.08 8.72
CA THR A 157 3.89 -15.21 8.76
C THR A 157 3.48 -13.74 8.69
N VAL A 158 3.96 -12.94 9.65
CA VAL A 158 3.76 -11.49 9.65
C VAL A 158 4.84 -10.84 8.78
N CYS A 159 4.39 -10.02 7.83
CA CYS A 159 5.24 -9.30 6.89
C CYS A 159 4.81 -7.83 6.86
N SER A 160 5.73 -6.92 6.54
CA SER A 160 5.42 -5.51 6.40
C SER A 160 5.26 -5.10 4.95
N VAL A 161 4.33 -4.19 4.68
CA VAL A 161 4.21 -3.48 3.42
C VAL A 161 4.35 -1.98 3.68
N ALA A 162 5.15 -1.30 2.87
CA ALA A 162 5.35 0.14 2.95
C ALA A 162 4.96 0.82 1.63
N GLY A 163 4.48 2.08 1.69
CA GLY A 163 4.12 2.82 0.50
C GLY A 163 3.56 4.22 0.77
N TRP A 164 3.26 4.93 -0.32
CA TRP A 164 2.63 6.25 -0.33
C TRP A 164 1.19 6.19 -0.88
N GLY A 165 0.57 5.02 -0.82
CA GLY A 165 -0.77 4.79 -1.29
C GLY A 165 -1.84 5.45 -0.42
N ARG A 166 -3.09 5.42 -0.90
CA ARG A 166 -4.22 5.98 -0.17
C ARG A 166 -4.42 5.26 1.16
N THR A 167 -4.83 6.02 2.14
CA THR A 167 -4.98 5.61 3.53
C THR A 167 -6.43 5.30 3.88
N SER A 168 -7.34 5.53 2.94
CA SER A 168 -8.77 5.27 3.08
C SER A 168 -9.43 5.11 1.70
N ALA A 169 -10.44 4.25 1.62
CA ALA A 169 -11.26 4.12 0.43
C ALA A 169 -12.08 5.40 0.14
N LEU A 170 -12.46 6.13 1.19
CA LEU A 170 -13.30 7.33 1.11
C LEU A 170 -12.49 8.60 0.79
N ARG A 171 -11.26 8.72 1.27
CA ARG A 171 -10.43 9.92 1.09
C ARG A 171 -9.61 9.83 -0.20
N LYS A 172 -9.78 10.79 -1.11
CA LYS A 172 -8.99 10.89 -2.36
C LYS A 172 -7.53 11.31 -2.12
N ARG A 173 -7.23 11.97 -0.99
CA ARG A 173 -5.89 12.50 -0.65
C ARG A 173 -4.93 11.35 -0.31
N ARG A 174 -3.69 11.44 -0.81
CA ARG A 174 -2.59 10.50 -0.51
C ARG A 174 -1.64 11.12 0.52
N PRO A 175 -1.02 10.31 1.38
CA PRO A 175 0.07 10.79 2.23
C PRO A 175 1.27 11.18 1.37
N SER A 176 1.99 12.20 1.82
CA SER A 176 3.28 12.55 1.21
C SER A 176 4.44 11.78 1.85
N VAL A 177 4.26 11.34 3.08
CA VAL A 177 5.24 10.62 3.89
C VAL A 177 5.04 9.12 3.75
N LEU A 178 6.13 8.36 3.65
CA LEU A 178 6.11 6.90 3.59
C LEU A 178 5.50 6.30 4.86
N ARG A 179 4.62 5.32 4.66
CA ARG A 179 3.91 4.62 5.73
C ARG A 179 4.08 3.12 5.61
N GLU A 180 3.78 2.38 6.68
CA GLU A 180 3.86 0.92 6.71
C GLU A 180 2.73 0.31 7.51
N VAL A 181 2.43 -0.95 7.22
CA VAL A 181 1.51 -1.81 7.98
C VAL A 181 2.02 -3.24 7.99
N ASP A 182 1.83 -3.91 9.12
CA ASP A 182 2.10 -5.35 9.24
C ASP A 182 0.86 -6.15 8.87
N LEU A 183 1.05 -7.14 7.99
CA LEU A 183 0.00 -7.98 7.44
C LEU A 183 0.40 -9.44 7.56
N LYS A 184 -0.57 -10.32 7.83
CA LYS A 184 -0.36 -11.78 7.82
C LYS A 184 -0.45 -12.33 6.41
N VAL A 185 0.44 -13.23 6.06
CA VAL A 185 0.27 -14.11 4.91
C VAL A 185 -0.79 -15.15 5.27
N MET A 186 -1.82 -15.23 4.45
CA MET A 186 -2.90 -16.19 4.63
C MET A 186 -2.59 -17.47 3.84
N ASP A 187 -3.29 -18.57 4.16
CA ASP A 187 -3.35 -19.72 3.28
C ASP A 187 -4.01 -19.35 1.93
N ASP A 188 -3.74 -20.12 0.91
CA ASP A 188 -4.30 -19.90 -0.43
C ASP A 188 -5.84 -20.06 -0.41
N GLU A 189 -6.37 -20.94 0.46
CA GLU A 189 -7.80 -21.21 0.63
C GLU A 189 -8.59 -19.98 1.09
N THR A 190 -7.97 -19.12 1.89
CA THR A 190 -8.59 -17.85 2.33
C THR A 190 -9.01 -16.97 1.13
N CYS A 191 -8.22 -16.96 0.05
CA CYS A 191 -8.58 -16.25 -1.17
C CYS A 191 -9.47 -17.09 -2.09
N LEU A 192 -9.20 -18.39 -2.26
CA LEU A 192 -9.97 -19.26 -3.15
C LEU A 192 -11.43 -19.40 -2.73
N ASN A 193 -11.69 -19.53 -1.43
CA ASN A 193 -13.03 -19.71 -0.85
C ASN A 193 -13.67 -18.40 -0.41
N TYR A 194 -13.09 -17.23 -0.78
CA TYR A 194 -13.65 -15.94 -0.38
C TYR A 194 -15.03 -15.70 -1.03
N PRO A 195 -16.06 -15.29 -0.27
CA PRO A 195 -17.42 -15.10 -0.79
C PRO A 195 -17.48 -14.09 -1.95
N GLY A 196 -18.43 -14.30 -2.86
CA GLY A 196 -18.72 -13.39 -3.96
C GLY A 196 -17.81 -13.52 -5.18
N GLY A 197 -16.94 -14.54 -5.22
CA GLY A 197 -16.14 -14.87 -6.41
C GLY A 197 -15.15 -13.79 -6.85
N ILE A 198 -14.77 -12.88 -5.95
CA ILE A 198 -13.84 -11.79 -6.22
C ILE A 198 -12.48 -12.32 -6.68
N TYR A 199 -12.06 -13.47 -6.12
CA TYR A 199 -10.75 -14.09 -6.38
C TYR A 199 -10.79 -15.26 -7.37
N ARG A 200 -11.81 -15.36 -8.24
CA ARG A 200 -11.90 -16.42 -9.29
C ARG A 200 -10.65 -16.53 -10.17
N LYS A 201 -9.88 -15.46 -10.25
CA LYS A 201 -8.63 -15.40 -11.05
C LYS A 201 -7.37 -15.59 -10.22
N TYR A 202 -7.53 -15.96 -8.94
CA TYR A 202 -6.40 -16.23 -8.05
C TYR A 202 -5.67 -17.50 -8.50
N ASN A 203 -4.34 -17.41 -8.59
CA ASN A 203 -3.46 -18.52 -8.94
C ASN A 203 -2.39 -18.67 -7.85
N SER A 204 -2.52 -19.71 -7.04
CA SER A 204 -1.62 -19.97 -5.90
C SER A 204 -0.16 -20.25 -6.28
N CYS A 205 0.11 -20.61 -7.55
CA CYS A 205 1.47 -20.78 -8.03
C CYS A 205 2.21 -19.46 -8.18
N THR A 206 1.51 -18.39 -8.57
CA THR A 206 2.09 -17.07 -8.90
C THR A 206 1.68 -15.96 -7.96
N MET A 207 0.66 -16.20 -7.12
CA MET A 207 0.04 -15.21 -6.25
C MET A 207 0.14 -15.62 -4.78
N MET A 208 -0.02 -14.66 -3.89
CA MET A 208 -0.07 -14.81 -2.42
C MET A 208 -1.31 -14.11 -1.89
N CYS A 209 -2.01 -14.76 -0.98
CA CYS A 209 -3.13 -14.20 -0.24
C CYS A 209 -2.61 -13.50 1.02
N VAL A 210 -2.88 -12.21 1.20
CA VAL A 210 -2.28 -11.41 2.28
C VAL A 210 -3.30 -10.51 2.95
N GLY A 211 -3.28 -10.48 4.27
CA GLY A 211 -4.17 -9.70 5.13
C GLY A 211 -5.35 -10.50 5.64
N ASP A 212 -5.49 -10.54 6.96
CA ASP A 212 -6.57 -11.23 7.64
C ASP A 212 -7.91 -10.53 7.33
N PRO A 213 -8.92 -11.24 6.79
CA PRO A 213 -10.25 -10.66 6.51
C PRO A 213 -10.93 -10.01 7.73
N LYS A 214 -10.56 -10.42 8.94
CA LYS A 214 -11.09 -9.88 10.20
C LYS A 214 -10.43 -8.56 10.60
N GLU A 215 -9.29 -8.21 10.02
CA GLU A 215 -8.56 -6.98 10.33
C GLU A 215 -8.95 -5.84 9.38
N LYS A 216 -8.75 -4.60 9.84
CA LYS A 216 -8.95 -3.39 9.01
C LYS A 216 -7.62 -2.85 8.46
N LYS A 217 -6.64 -3.74 8.21
CA LYS A 217 -5.30 -3.40 7.74
C LYS A 217 -5.11 -3.86 6.30
N SER A 218 -4.60 -2.99 5.42
CA SER A 218 -4.44 -3.34 4.02
C SER A 218 -3.51 -2.38 3.28
N SER A 219 -2.80 -2.87 2.25
CA SER A 219 -2.27 -2.01 1.18
C SER A 219 -3.42 -1.49 0.32
N PHE A 220 -3.27 -0.31 -0.29
CA PHE A 220 -4.33 0.27 -1.11
C PHE A 220 -3.80 1.00 -2.34
N LYS A 221 -4.69 1.78 -3.01
CA LYS A 221 -4.39 2.47 -4.28
C LYS A 221 -3.16 3.37 -4.17
N GLY A 222 -2.12 3.07 -4.90
CA GLY A 222 -0.82 3.75 -4.90
C GLY A 222 0.31 2.97 -4.23
N ASP A 223 0.00 1.89 -3.49
CA ASP A 223 0.99 0.94 -2.98
C ASP A 223 1.35 -0.14 -4.00
N SER A 224 0.60 -0.24 -5.11
CA SER A 224 0.83 -1.15 -6.24
C SER A 224 2.29 -1.21 -6.64
N GLY A 225 2.83 -2.40 -6.82
CA GLY A 225 4.24 -2.61 -7.16
C GLY A 225 5.22 -2.54 -5.99
N GLY A 226 4.81 -2.06 -4.82
CA GLY A 226 5.63 -2.06 -3.61
C GLY A 226 5.86 -3.46 -3.05
N PRO A 227 6.90 -3.65 -2.22
CA PRO A 227 7.26 -4.97 -1.68
C PRO A 227 6.43 -5.37 -0.47
N LEU A 228 6.11 -6.66 -0.36
CA LEU A 228 5.78 -7.34 0.89
C LEU A 228 7.08 -7.92 1.46
N VAL A 229 7.51 -7.42 2.61
CA VAL A 229 8.79 -7.79 3.22
C VAL A 229 8.56 -8.67 4.44
N CYS A 230 9.06 -9.90 4.39
CA CYS A 230 9.04 -10.84 5.50
C CYS A 230 10.48 -11.01 6.02
N GLY A 231 10.72 -10.60 7.26
CA GLY A 231 12.07 -10.45 7.78
C GLY A 231 12.87 -9.41 6.99
N LYS A 232 13.89 -9.83 6.24
CA LYS A 232 14.75 -8.94 5.42
C LYS A 232 14.63 -9.21 3.92
N THR A 233 13.55 -9.89 3.48
CA THR A 233 13.40 -10.43 2.12
C THR A 233 12.09 -9.95 1.50
N ALA A 234 12.13 -9.46 0.26
CA ALA A 234 10.94 -9.10 -0.52
C ALA A 234 10.29 -10.37 -1.09
N GLN A 235 9.25 -10.84 -0.42
CA GLN A 235 8.54 -12.09 -0.77
C GLN A 235 7.38 -11.86 -1.73
N GLY A 236 6.82 -10.65 -1.76
CA GLY A 236 5.67 -10.33 -2.59
C GLY A 236 5.77 -8.95 -3.25
N VAL A 237 4.96 -8.74 -4.29
CA VAL A 237 4.74 -7.43 -4.94
C VAL A 237 3.25 -7.12 -4.87
N VAL A 238 2.88 -5.93 -4.37
CA VAL A 238 1.48 -5.49 -4.29
C VAL A 238 0.86 -5.49 -5.68
N SER A 239 -0.21 -6.27 -5.89
CA SER A 239 -0.85 -6.42 -7.19
C SER A 239 -2.29 -5.91 -7.21
N TRP A 240 -3.25 -6.66 -6.68
CA TRP A 240 -4.66 -6.29 -6.77
C TRP A 240 -5.46 -6.73 -5.53
N GLY A 241 -6.74 -6.36 -5.50
CA GLY A 241 -7.67 -6.74 -4.44
C GLY A 241 -8.93 -5.89 -4.48
N PRO A 242 -9.83 -6.06 -3.52
CA PRO A 242 -11.13 -5.38 -3.48
C PRO A 242 -11.02 -3.87 -3.57
N VAL A 243 -11.92 -3.25 -4.31
CA VAL A 243 -11.94 -1.79 -4.54
C VAL A 243 -12.23 -0.98 -3.27
N ASN A 244 -12.89 -1.61 -2.29
CA ASN A 244 -13.20 -1.02 -0.98
C ASN A 244 -12.01 -1.03 -0.01
N GLY A 245 -10.86 -1.59 -0.41
CA GLY A 245 -9.64 -1.65 0.41
C GLY A 245 -9.65 -2.68 1.53
N ARG A 246 -10.67 -3.55 1.62
CA ARG A 246 -10.71 -4.62 2.62
C ARG A 246 -9.70 -5.73 2.27
N PRO A 247 -9.08 -6.36 3.27
CA PRO A 247 -8.32 -7.60 3.07
C PRO A 247 -9.26 -8.79 2.79
N PRO A 248 -8.73 -9.91 2.26
CA PRO A 248 -7.34 -10.07 1.85
C PRO A 248 -7.04 -9.34 0.55
N ARG A 249 -5.75 -9.19 0.23
CA ARG A 249 -5.29 -8.68 -1.06
C ARG A 249 -4.32 -9.64 -1.70
N VAL A 250 -4.19 -9.56 -3.01
CA VAL A 250 -3.34 -10.45 -3.79
C VAL A 250 -2.01 -9.75 -4.09
N TYR A 251 -0.94 -10.48 -3.83
CA TYR A 251 0.44 -10.09 -4.11
C TYR A 251 1.05 -11.10 -5.06
N VAL A 252 1.93 -10.65 -5.95
CA VAL A 252 2.73 -11.55 -6.77
C VAL A 252 3.73 -12.30 -5.88
N ARG A 253 3.84 -13.61 -6.03
CA ARG A 253 4.81 -14.46 -5.32
C ARG A 253 6.18 -14.36 -5.97
N VAL A 254 7.07 -13.53 -5.40
CA VAL A 254 8.39 -13.24 -5.99
C VAL A 254 9.23 -14.48 -6.23
N SER A 255 9.18 -15.47 -5.32
CA SER A 255 9.99 -16.70 -5.43
C SER A 255 9.72 -17.49 -6.71
N THR A 256 8.52 -17.43 -7.27
CA THR A 256 8.16 -18.05 -8.55
C THR A 256 8.91 -17.43 -9.73
N PHE A 257 9.21 -16.13 -9.64
CA PHE A 257 9.78 -15.35 -10.74
C PHE A 257 11.31 -15.18 -10.64
N ILE A 258 11.97 -15.74 -9.65
CA ILE A 258 13.43 -15.62 -9.47
C ILE A 258 14.22 -16.07 -10.72
N PRO A 259 13.87 -17.20 -11.39
CA PRO A 259 14.59 -17.59 -12.62
C PRO A 259 14.47 -16.52 -13.72
N TRP A 260 13.28 -15.96 -13.93
CA TRP A 260 13.05 -14.90 -14.91
C TRP A 260 13.78 -13.61 -14.53
N ILE A 261 13.70 -13.17 -13.27
CA ILE A 261 14.37 -11.97 -12.75
C ILE A 261 15.88 -12.07 -13.00
N ARG A 262 16.51 -13.16 -12.57
CA ARG A 262 17.96 -13.37 -12.69
C ARG A 262 18.41 -13.42 -14.15
N ARG A 263 17.69 -14.15 -15.01
CA ARG A 263 17.99 -14.26 -16.44
C ARG A 263 17.90 -12.88 -17.13
N THR A 264 16.83 -12.13 -16.84
CA THR A 264 16.61 -10.81 -17.42
C THR A 264 17.69 -9.82 -16.99
N MET A 265 18.01 -9.77 -15.70
CA MET A 265 19.06 -8.86 -15.20
C MET A 265 20.44 -9.20 -15.78
N ARG A 266 20.82 -10.49 -15.85
CA ARG A 266 22.11 -10.92 -16.46
C ARG A 266 22.22 -10.47 -17.91
N ARG A 267 21.20 -10.74 -18.73
CA ARG A 267 21.16 -10.35 -20.16
C ARG A 267 21.30 -8.85 -20.41
N LEU A 268 20.92 -8.01 -19.45
CA LEU A 268 20.92 -6.56 -19.59
C LEU A 268 22.05 -5.89 -18.80
N GLN A 269 22.92 -6.65 -18.15
CA GLN A 269 24.14 -6.17 -17.48
C GLN A 269 25.39 -6.43 -18.30
N SER A 270 25.32 -7.39 -19.28
CA SER A 270 26.29 -7.56 -20.35
C SER A 270 26.12 -6.42 -21.38
#